data_51fb243cc582b286719010bde4108649
#
_entry.id   51fb243cc582b286719010bde4108649
#
_cell.length_a   1.000
_cell.length_b   1.000
_cell.length_c   1.000
_cell.angle_alpha   90.00
_cell.angle_beta   90.00
_cell.angle_gamma   90.00
#
_symmetry.space_group_name_H-M   'P 1'
#
loop_
_entity.id
_entity.type
_entity.pdbx_description
1 polymer ?
#
loop_
_entity_poly.entity_id
_entity_poly.type
_entity_poly.pdbx_seq_one_letter_code
_entity_poly.pdbx_strand_id
1 'polypeptide(L)'
;MTMLAAVGAALFLGAVMTAGDFIWAQFDVRHRMWTGMTHGALMCLCLGGVIGLRAERLSRGLMVGPLIGLLAAAAFYAMAPTFGYGAMLPAWMLFWICFALLQMWLTTGTPGAALGRGLIAAVLSGAAFYMISGIWTRPSPGGPNYVIHFIYWSFAFLPGFLALFVAHPTRHSQGV
;
A
#
# COMPACT_ATOMS: atom_id res chain seq x y z
N MET A 1 16.40 -13.86 -1.73
CA MET A 1 16.47 -12.46 -1.27
C MET A 1 15.18 -11.67 -1.53
N THR A 2 14.49 -11.85 -2.65
CA THR A 2 13.29 -11.08 -3.03
C THR A 2 12.07 -11.33 -2.12
N MET A 3 11.84 -12.58 -1.70
CA MET A 3 10.74 -12.93 -0.79
C MET A 3 10.93 -12.31 0.60
N LEU A 4 12.15 -12.35 1.17
CA LEU A 4 12.47 -11.74 2.45
C LEU A 4 12.27 -10.22 2.42
N ALA A 5 12.59 -9.57 1.29
CA ALA A 5 12.35 -8.15 1.12
C ALA A 5 10.85 -7.81 1.05
N ALA A 6 10.04 -8.66 0.41
CA ALA A 6 8.58 -8.48 0.39
C ALA A 6 7.97 -8.61 1.78
N VAL A 7 8.40 -9.61 2.55
CA VAL A 7 7.98 -9.79 3.95
C VAL A 7 8.42 -8.60 4.80
N GLY A 8 9.67 -8.18 4.71
CA GLY A 8 10.19 -7.01 5.45
C GLY A 8 9.43 -5.72 5.12
N ALA A 9 9.12 -5.49 3.84
CA ALA A 9 8.32 -4.34 3.41
C ALA A 9 6.89 -4.41 3.95
N ALA A 10 6.26 -5.58 3.93
CA ALA A 10 4.91 -5.76 4.46
C ALA A 10 4.84 -5.53 5.98
N LEU A 11 5.82 -6.04 6.73
CA LEU A 11 5.93 -5.80 8.18
C LEU A 11 6.18 -4.33 8.48
N PHE A 12 7.06 -3.67 7.72
CA PHE A 12 7.34 -2.25 7.89
C PHE A 12 6.08 -1.41 7.63
N LEU A 13 5.39 -1.65 6.50
CA LEU A 13 4.14 -0.94 6.20
C LEU A 13 3.02 -1.29 7.20
N GLY A 14 2.95 -2.52 7.67
CA GLY A 14 2.04 -2.94 8.73
C GLY A 14 2.24 -2.13 10.01
N ALA A 15 3.50 -1.91 10.41
CA ALA A 15 3.83 -1.08 11.56
C ALA A 15 3.48 0.41 11.34
N VAL A 16 3.80 0.96 10.17
CA VAL A 16 3.46 2.34 9.79
C VAL A 16 1.95 2.56 9.82
N MET A 17 1.17 1.65 9.23
CA MET A 17 -0.28 1.75 9.19
C MET A 17 -0.90 1.62 10.58
N THR A 18 -0.42 0.67 11.38
CA THR A 18 -0.88 0.53 12.76
C THR A 18 -0.60 1.80 13.56
N ALA A 19 0.62 2.33 13.48
CA ALA A 19 0.95 3.60 14.14
C ALA A 19 0.05 4.75 13.66
N GLY A 20 -0.21 4.83 12.34
CA GLY A 20 -1.11 5.80 11.74
C GLY A 20 -2.52 5.71 12.31
N ASP A 21 -3.13 4.52 12.33
CA ASP A 21 -4.49 4.31 12.84
C ASP A 21 -4.62 4.80 14.29
N PHE A 22 -3.61 4.58 15.14
CA PHE A 22 -3.65 4.98 16.53
C PHE A 22 -3.33 6.45 16.75
N ILE A 23 -2.44 7.03 15.95
CA ILE A 23 -2.19 8.48 15.96
C ILE A 23 -3.48 9.21 15.58
N TRP A 24 -4.15 8.78 14.50
CA TRP A 24 -5.39 9.41 14.07
C TRP A 24 -6.55 9.21 15.06
N ALA A 25 -6.61 8.08 15.75
CA ALA A 25 -7.61 7.84 16.77
C ALA A 25 -7.51 8.78 17.98
N GLN A 26 -6.32 9.38 18.23
CA GLN A 26 -6.11 10.37 19.30
C GLN A 26 -6.58 11.78 18.91
N PHE A 27 -6.73 12.05 17.61
CA PHE A 27 -7.19 13.33 17.14
C PHE A 27 -8.70 13.27 16.86
N ASP A 28 -9.50 14.14 17.50
CA ASP A 28 -10.91 14.33 17.14
C ASP A 28 -10.99 14.97 15.75
N VAL A 29 -11.04 14.14 14.71
CA VAL A 29 -10.86 14.59 13.33
C VAL A 29 -12.22 14.95 12.74
N ARG A 30 -12.57 16.22 12.81
CA ARG A 30 -13.78 16.77 12.18
C ARG A 30 -13.78 16.70 10.65
N HIS A 31 -12.60 16.53 10.03
CA HIS A 31 -12.42 16.53 8.57
C HIS A 31 -11.86 15.20 8.07
N ARG A 32 -12.69 14.17 8.06
CA ARG A 32 -12.32 12.79 7.66
C ARG A 32 -11.58 12.72 6.32
N MET A 33 -11.97 13.54 5.35
CA MET A 33 -11.31 13.57 4.03
C MET A 33 -9.85 14.00 4.13
N TRP A 34 -9.56 15.11 4.79
CA TRP A 34 -8.18 15.60 4.95
C TRP A 34 -7.30 14.62 5.70
N THR A 35 -7.85 14.00 6.74
CA THR A 35 -7.14 12.95 7.49
C THR A 35 -6.83 11.77 6.62
N GLY A 36 -7.80 11.25 5.88
CA GLY A 36 -7.60 10.12 4.99
C GLY A 36 -6.61 10.43 3.86
N MET A 37 -6.66 11.63 3.28
CA MET A 37 -5.70 12.07 2.27
C MET A 37 -4.27 12.15 2.84
N THR A 38 -4.11 12.75 4.03
CA THR A 38 -2.81 12.84 4.71
C THR A 38 -2.28 11.47 5.07
N HIS A 39 -3.12 10.59 5.61
CA HIS A 39 -2.76 9.21 5.93
C HIS A 39 -2.33 8.44 4.69
N GLY A 40 -3.11 8.52 3.60
CA GLY A 40 -2.77 7.91 2.32
C GLY A 40 -1.44 8.43 1.76
N ALA A 41 -1.20 9.73 1.83
CA ALA A 41 0.06 10.34 1.39
C ALA A 41 1.26 9.84 2.22
N LEU A 42 1.14 9.78 3.54
CA LEU A 42 2.21 9.31 4.43
C LEU A 42 2.50 7.81 4.25
N MET A 43 1.46 6.98 4.15
CA MET A 43 1.60 5.57 3.85
C MET A 43 2.34 5.37 2.51
N CYS A 44 1.91 6.09 1.49
CA CYS A 44 2.50 5.98 0.15
C CYS A 44 3.88 6.62 0.04
N LEU A 45 4.23 7.60 0.90
CA LEU A 45 5.61 8.06 1.08
C LEU A 45 6.51 6.89 1.51
N CYS A 46 6.09 6.14 2.52
CA CYS A 46 6.85 4.98 3.00
C CYS A 46 6.95 3.87 1.94
N LEU A 47 5.85 3.56 1.25
CA LEU A 47 5.82 2.58 0.18
C LEU A 47 6.68 2.99 -1.02
N GLY A 48 6.55 4.25 -1.46
CA GLY A 48 7.38 4.83 -2.50
C GLY A 48 8.86 4.81 -2.12
N GLY A 49 9.16 5.09 -0.85
CA GLY A 49 10.51 4.98 -0.29
C GLY A 49 11.08 3.56 -0.39
N VAL A 50 10.30 2.54 0.00
CA VAL A 50 10.70 1.12 -0.11
C VAL A 50 10.97 0.73 -1.57
N ILE A 51 10.09 1.10 -2.51
CA ILE A 51 10.26 0.80 -3.93
C ILE A 51 11.46 1.59 -4.51
N GLY A 52 11.60 2.87 -4.15
CA GLY A 52 12.69 3.72 -4.58
C GLY A 52 14.05 3.26 -4.06
N LEU A 53 14.11 2.80 -2.80
CA LEU A 53 15.31 2.24 -2.21
C LEU A 53 15.75 0.98 -2.95
N ARG A 54 14.82 0.09 -3.29
CA ARG A 54 15.12 -1.12 -4.06
C ARG A 54 15.57 -0.85 -5.50
N ALA A 55 15.12 0.26 -6.07
CA ALA A 55 15.51 0.70 -7.41
C ALA A 55 16.75 1.59 -7.42
N GLU A 56 17.41 1.80 -6.26
CA GLU A 56 18.53 2.73 -6.07
C GLU A 56 18.18 4.17 -6.48
N ARG A 57 16.89 4.54 -6.35
CA ARG A 57 16.32 5.85 -6.71
C ARG A 57 15.37 6.38 -5.64
N LEU A 58 15.84 6.37 -4.38
CA LEU A 58 15.05 6.69 -3.18
C LEU A 58 14.30 8.02 -3.32
N SER A 59 14.98 9.08 -3.75
CA SER A 59 14.38 10.41 -3.86
C SER A 59 13.15 10.44 -4.77
N ARG A 60 13.22 9.73 -5.91
CA ARG A 60 12.08 9.64 -6.85
C ARG A 60 10.91 8.87 -6.24
N GLY A 61 11.21 7.78 -5.53
CA GLY A 61 10.18 7.01 -4.82
C GLY A 61 9.47 7.85 -3.75
N LEU A 62 10.25 8.59 -2.95
CA LEU A 62 9.71 9.49 -1.92
C LEU A 62 8.89 10.67 -2.50
N MET A 63 9.25 11.17 -3.67
CA MET A 63 8.50 12.25 -4.33
C MET A 63 7.18 11.76 -4.93
N VAL A 64 7.19 10.62 -5.60
CA VAL A 64 6.01 10.11 -6.33
C VAL A 64 5.05 9.36 -5.42
N GLY A 65 5.57 8.68 -4.41
CA GLY A 65 4.74 7.92 -3.46
C GLY A 65 3.55 8.71 -2.90
N PRO A 66 3.77 9.88 -2.27
CA PRO A 66 2.67 10.69 -1.74
C PRO A 66 1.63 11.09 -2.77
N LEU A 67 2.04 11.37 -4.01
CA LEU A 67 1.12 11.72 -5.09
C LEU A 67 0.19 10.55 -5.44
N ILE A 68 0.73 9.32 -5.45
CA ILE A 68 -0.08 8.10 -5.61
C ILE A 68 -1.07 7.96 -4.47
N GLY A 69 -0.63 8.22 -3.23
CA GLY A 69 -1.51 8.18 -2.06
C GLY A 69 -2.64 9.19 -2.10
N LEU A 70 -2.34 10.42 -2.48
CA LEU A 70 -3.34 11.47 -2.69
C LEU A 70 -4.33 11.09 -3.79
N LEU A 71 -3.85 10.55 -4.91
CA LEU A 71 -4.69 10.11 -6.02
C LEU A 71 -5.64 8.98 -5.59
N ALA A 72 -5.12 7.96 -4.91
CA ALA A 72 -5.93 6.83 -4.43
C ALA A 72 -6.96 7.28 -3.38
N ALA A 73 -6.58 8.15 -2.45
CA ALA A 73 -7.50 8.72 -1.47
C ALA A 73 -8.56 9.60 -2.13
N ALA A 74 -8.18 10.44 -3.10
CA ALA A 74 -9.14 11.25 -3.86
C ALA A 74 -10.14 10.36 -4.62
N ALA A 75 -9.67 9.29 -5.25
CA ALA A 75 -10.54 8.31 -5.92
C ALA A 75 -11.52 7.66 -4.94
N PHE A 76 -11.04 7.27 -3.74
CA PHE A 76 -11.92 6.74 -2.69
C PHE A 76 -13.01 7.75 -2.32
N TYR A 77 -12.64 8.98 -1.96
CA TYR A 77 -13.62 9.98 -1.51
C TYR A 77 -14.58 10.43 -2.61
N ALA A 78 -14.15 10.41 -3.88
CA ALA A 78 -15.04 10.69 -5.00
C ALA A 78 -16.10 9.59 -5.21
N MET A 79 -15.74 8.34 -4.95
CA MET A 79 -16.62 7.18 -5.12
C MET A 79 -17.43 6.82 -3.87
N ALA A 80 -16.95 7.16 -2.68
CA ALA A 80 -17.56 6.78 -1.42
C ALA A 80 -19.03 7.22 -1.24
N PRO A 81 -19.49 8.39 -1.74
CA PRO A 81 -20.89 8.76 -1.66
C PRO A 81 -21.84 7.79 -2.36
N THR A 82 -21.37 7.14 -3.45
CA THR A 82 -22.18 6.20 -4.24
C THR A 82 -22.00 4.76 -3.78
N PHE A 83 -20.76 4.36 -3.50
CA PHE A 83 -20.40 2.96 -3.25
C PHE A 83 -20.11 2.65 -1.78
N GLY A 84 -20.17 3.67 -0.90
CA GLY A 84 -19.81 3.51 0.50
C GLY A 84 -18.41 2.92 0.67
N TYR A 85 -18.28 1.92 1.55
CA TYR A 85 -17.01 1.23 1.78
C TYR A 85 -16.50 0.46 0.55
N GLY A 86 -17.38 0.08 -0.39
CA GLY A 86 -16.99 -0.57 -1.65
C GLY A 86 -16.06 0.27 -2.52
N ALA A 87 -16.06 1.61 -2.35
CA ALA A 87 -15.13 2.51 -3.04
C ALA A 87 -13.65 2.21 -2.71
N MET A 88 -13.39 1.50 -1.62
CA MET A 88 -12.03 1.11 -1.24
C MET A 88 -11.39 0.15 -2.27
N LEU A 89 -12.17 -0.73 -2.89
CA LEU A 89 -11.63 -1.68 -3.87
C LEU A 89 -11.01 -1.00 -5.09
N PRO A 90 -11.72 -0.14 -5.85
CA PRO A 90 -11.11 0.54 -6.99
C PRO A 90 -9.98 1.51 -6.56
N ALA A 91 -10.07 2.14 -5.39
CA ALA A 91 -8.98 2.97 -4.86
C ALA A 91 -7.72 2.12 -4.56
N TRP A 92 -7.89 0.93 -3.98
CA TRP A 92 -6.82 -0.02 -3.71
C TRP A 92 -6.21 -0.60 -5.00
N MET A 93 -7.04 -0.85 -6.02
CA MET A 93 -6.55 -1.27 -7.33
C MET A 93 -5.71 -0.19 -7.99
N LEU A 94 -6.21 1.05 -8.02
CA LEU A 94 -5.48 2.21 -8.54
C LEU A 94 -4.12 2.37 -7.86
N PHE A 95 -4.10 2.29 -6.54
CA PHE A 95 -2.90 2.34 -5.72
C PHE A 95 -1.83 1.33 -6.18
N TRP A 96 -2.15 0.04 -6.27
CA TRP A 96 -1.18 -0.99 -6.66
C TRP A 96 -0.73 -0.89 -8.12
N ILE A 97 -1.63 -0.52 -9.03
CA ILE A 97 -1.29 -0.28 -10.44
C ILE A 97 -0.30 0.89 -10.54
N CYS A 98 -0.56 2.00 -9.85
CA CYS A 98 0.36 3.14 -9.84
C CYS A 98 1.74 2.78 -9.27
N PHE A 99 1.81 1.97 -8.21
CA PHE A 99 3.10 1.51 -7.67
C PHE A 99 3.84 0.54 -8.58
N ALA A 100 3.13 -0.31 -9.32
CA ALA A 100 3.75 -1.16 -10.34
C ALA A 100 4.32 -0.32 -11.50
N LEU A 101 3.62 0.74 -11.92
CA LEU A 101 4.09 1.69 -12.93
C LEU A 101 5.28 2.52 -12.42
N LEU A 102 5.24 2.96 -11.17
CA LEU A 102 6.37 3.62 -10.52
C LEU A 102 7.61 2.71 -10.52
N GLN A 103 7.44 1.45 -10.10
CA GLN A 103 8.54 0.49 -10.11
C GLN A 103 9.10 0.30 -11.54
N MET A 104 8.23 0.16 -12.53
CA MET A 104 8.64 0.07 -13.95
C MET A 104 9.46 1.31 -14.36
N TRP A 105 8.97 2.51 -14.06
CA TRP A 105 9.65 3.75 -14.39
C TRP A 105 11.04 3.86 -13.74
N LEU A 106 11.17 3.33 -12.53
CA LEU A 106 12.44 3.33 -11.81
C LEU A 106 13.42 2.24 -12.29
N THR A 107 12.93 1.13 -12.88
CA THR A 107 13.72 -0.08 -13.16
C THR A 107 13.76 -0.50 -14.65
N THR A 108 13.31 0.31 -15.59
CA THR A 108 13.32 -0.01 -17.03
C THR A 108 12.50 -1.26 -17.44
N GLY A 109 11.37 -1.49 -16.79
CA GLY A 109 10.43 -2.56 -17.16
C GLY A 109 9.54 -2.22 -18.35
N THR A 110 8.72 -3.16 -18.81
CA THR A 110 7.71 -2.92 -19.83
C THR A 110 6.35 -2.57 -19.24
N PRO A 111 5.57 -1.67 -19.88
CA PRO A 111 4.24 -1.27 -19.37
C PRO A 111 3.28 -2.45 -19.18
N GLY A 112 3.25 -3.40 -20.12
CA GLY A 112 2.37 -4.57 -20.02
C GLY A 112 2.71 -5.46 -18.82
N ALA A 113 4.00 -5.72 -18.56
CA ALA A 113 4.40 -6.48 -17.38
C ALA A 113 4.13 -5.72 -16.08
N ALA A 114 4.26 -4.40 -16.07
CA ALA A 114 3.93 -3.58 -14.91
C ALA A 114 2.43 -3.61 -14.60
N LEU A 115 1.58 -3.42 -15.61
CA LEU A 115 0.13 -3.51 -15.46
C LEU A 115 -0.31 -4.89 -14.97
N GLY A 116 0.24 -5.97 -15.54
CA GLY A 116 -0.07 -7.34 -15.09
C GLY A 116 0.28 -7.55 -13.61
N ARG A 117 1.48 -7.11 -13.18
CA ARG A 117 1.88 -7.19 -11.77
C ARG A 117 1.03 -6.31 -10.86
N GLY A 118 0.71 -5.09 -11.31
CA GLY A 118 -0.16 -4.18 -10.58
C GLY A 118 -1.55 -4.76 -10.37
N LEU A 119 -2.13 -5.39 -11.39
CA LEU A 119 -3.42 -6.08 -11.30
C LEU A 119 -3.37 -7.29 -10.35
N ILE A 120 -2.33 -8.12 -10.45
CA ILE A 120 -2.14 -9.25 -9.52
C ILE A 120 -2.00 -8.73 -8.09
N ALA A 121 -1.16 -7.71 -7.88
CA ALA A 121 -1.00 -7.08 -6.57
C ALA A 121 -2.34 -6.53 -6.04
N ALA A 122 -3.09 -5.82 -6.90
CA ALA A 122 -4.39 -5.25 -6.56
C ALA A 122 -5.41 -6.31 -6.14
N VAL A 123 -5.54 -7.39 -6.91
CA VAL A 123 -6.51 -8.45 -6.63
C VAL A 123 -6.14 -9.21 -5.36
N LEU A 124 -4.88 -9.66 -5.24
CA LEU A 124 -4.46 -10.47 -4.10
C LEU A 124 -4.41 -9.66 -2.80
N SER A 125 -3.88 -8.45 -2.84
CA SER A 125 -3.82 -7.56 -1.69
C SER A 125 -5.22 -7.02 -1.34
N GLY A 126 -6.05 -6.73 -2.34
CA GLY A 126 -7.43 -6.33 -2.13
C GLY A 126 -8.26 -7.44 -1.48
N ALA A 127 -8.15 -8.68 -1.96
CA ALA A 127 -8.80 -9.83 -1.34
C ALA A 127 -8.35 -10.01 0.12
N ALA A 128 -7.03 -9.97 0.39
CA ALA A 128 -6.50 -10.05 1.74
C ALA A 128 -7.07 -8.93 2.63
N PHE A 129 -7.08 -7.68 2.15
CA PHE A 129 -7.63 -6.53 2.87
C PHE A 129 -9.11 -6.74 3.21
N TYR A 130 -9.95 -7.16 2.25
CA TYR A 130 -11.39 -7.38 2.51
C TYR A 130 -11.66 -8.55 3.46
N MET A 131 -10.87 -9.61 3.40
CA MET A 131 -11.00 -10.74 4.33
C MET A 131 -10.76 -10.33 5.79
N ILE A 132 -9.87 -9.37 6.02
CA ILE A 132 -9.49 -8.92 7.36
C ILE A 132 -10.20 -7.64 7.79
N SER A 133 -10.68 -6.79 6.87
CA SER A 133 -11.27 -5.50 7.18
C SER A 133 -12.55 -5.57 8.02
N GLY A 134 -13.32 -6.64 7.90
CA GLY A 134 -14.50 -6.88 8.75
C GLY A 134 -14.19 -6.96 10.25
N ILE A 135 -12.93 -7.09 10.60
CA ILE A 135 -12.48 -7.18 12.00
C ILE A 135 -12.25 -5.78 12.60
N TRP A 136 -11.85 -4.79 11.79
CA TRP A 136 -11.72 -3.40 12.25
C TRP A 136 -13.05 -2.71 12.55
N THR A 137 -14.09 -3.12 11.84
CA THR A 137 -15.43 -2.53 12.02
C THR A 137 -16.16 -3.08 13.23
N ARG A 138 -15.65 -4.12 13.90
CA ARG A 138 -16.25 -4.69 15.11
C ARG A 138 -15.68 -4.01 16.35
N PRO A 139 -16.53 -3.48 17.24
CA PRO A 139 -16.07 -2.98 18.52
C PRO A 139 -15.32 -4.06 19.28
N SER A 140 -14.11 -3.79 19.69
CA SER A 140 -13.33 -4.70 20.54
C SER A 140 -13.69 -4.43 22.01
N PRO A 141 -14.20 -5.40 22.77
CA PRO A 141 -14.61 -5.19 24.16
C PRO A 141 -13.47 -4.72 25.09
N GLY A 142 -12.21 -4.91 24.66
CA GLY A 142 -11.02 -4.56 25.42
C GLY A 142 -10.25 -3.33 24.91
N GLY A 143 -10.84 -2.55 24.01
CA GLY A 143 -10.13 -1.44 23.35
C GLY A 143 -9.27 -1.87 22.16
N PRO A 144 -8.52 -0.93 21.57
CA PRO A 144 -7.76 -1.19 20.36
C PRO A 144 -6.62 -2.19 20.59
N ASN A 145 -6.55 -3.24 19.76
CA ASN A 145 -5.51 -4.25 19.82
C ASN A 145 -4.46 -3.99 18.71
N TYR A 146 -3.36 -3.34 19.09
CA TYR A 146 -2.25 -2.97 18.21
C TYR A 146 -1.63 -4.17 17.48
N VAL A 147 -1.51 -5.32 18.16
CA VAL A 147 -0.92 -6.53 17.58
C VAL A 147 -1.79 -7.06 16.45
N ILE A 148 -3.10 -7.10 16.65
CA ILE A 148 -4.05 -7.54 15.63
C ILE A 148 -4.02 -6.58 14.43
N HIS A 149 -4.04 -5.26 14.65
CA HIS A 149 -3.92 -4.27 13.58
C HIS A 149 -2.64 -4.47 12.77
N PHE A 150 -1.50 -4.62 13.45
CA PHE A 150 -0.21 -4.87 12.81
C PHE A 150 -0.22 -6.13 11.94
N ILE A 151 -0.75 -7.24 12.46
CA ILE A 151 -0.86 -8.50 11.72
C ILE A 151 -1.72 -8.31 10.47
N TYR A 152 -2.87 -7.66 10.61
CA TYR A 152 -3.81 -7.47 9.50
C TYR A 152 -3.25 -6.59 8.41
N TRP A 153 -2.67 -5.44 8.75
CA TRP A 153 -2.02 -4.60 7.76
C TRP A 153 -0.86 -5.31 7.07
N SER A 154 -0.03 -6.03 7.81
CA SER A 154 1.05 -6.82 7.23
C SER A 154 0.52 -7.85 6.23
N PHE A 155 -0.57 -8.55 6.57
CA PHE A 155 -1.24 -9.49 5.68
C PHE A 155 -1.85 -8.83 4.45
N ALA A 156 -2.42 -7.63 4.59
CA ALA A 156 -3.00 -6.90 3.47
C ALA A 156 -1.93 -6.46 2.45
N PHE A 157 -0.74 -6.05 2.91
CA PHE A 157 0.34 -5.61 2.03
C PHE A 157 1.18 -6.74 1.44
N LEU A 158 1.32 -7.87 2.13
CA LEU A 158 2.22 -8.95 1.75
C LEU A 158 1.99 -9.47 0.32
N PRO A 159 0.76 -9.81 -0.12
CA PRO A 159 0.54 -10.28 -1.47
C PRO A 159 0.91 -9.26 -2.55
N GLY A 160 0.66 -7.99 -2.28
CA GLY A 160 1.04 -6.91 -3.18
C GLY A 160 2.56 -6.80 -3.37
N PHE A 161 3.32 -6.83 -2.27
CA PHE A 161 4.79 -6.83 -2.34
C PHE A 161 5.35 -8.10 -2.99
N LEU A 162 4.76 -9.26 -2.75
CA LEU A 162 5.16 -10.49 -3.43
C LEU A 162 4.99 -10.36 -4.94
N ALA A 163 3.84 -9.85 -5.40
CA ALA A 163 3.59 -9.63 -6.82
C ALA A 163 4.57 -8.62 -7.44
N LEU A 164 4.91 -7.55 -6.72
CA LEU A 164 5.85 -6.54 -7.22
C LEU A 164 7.31 -7.01 -7.19
N PHE A 165 7.74 -7.69 -6.12
CA PHE A 165 9.16 -7.95 -5.88
C PHE A 165 9.64 -9.32 -6.39
N VAL A 166 8.82 -10.37 -6.31
CA VAL A 166 9.22 -11.72 -6.72
C VAL A 166 9.18 -11.89 -8.24
N ALA A 167 8.23 -11.24 -8.90
CA ALA A 167 8.10 -11.30 -10.36
C ALA A 167 9.18 -10.51 -11.14
N HIS A 168 10.12 -9.86 -10.46
CA HIS A 168 11.20 -9.10 -11.08
C HIS A 168 12.56 -9.49 -10.50
N PRO A 169 13.28 -10.49 -11.05
CA PRO A 169 14.67 -10.69 -10.70
C PRO A 169 15.46 -9.45 -11.12
N THR A 170 16.08 -8.78 -10.15
CA THR A 170 17.01 -7.69 -10.40
C THR A 170 18.16 -8.20 -11.29
N ARG A 171 18.50 -7.46 -12.36
CA ARG A 171 19.54 -7.80 -13.36
C ARG A 171 20.99 -7.88 -12.81
N HIS A 172 21.20 -8.00 -11.52
CA HIS A 172 22.54 -8.10 -10.92
C HIS A 172 23.24 -9.46 -11.10
N SER A 173 22.71 -10.39 -11.89
CA SER A 173 23.32 -11.71 -12.10
C SER A 173 23.81 -11.99 -13.53
N GLN A 174 23.91 -10.98 -14.40
CA GLN A 174 24.48 -11.16 -15.75
C GLN A 174 25.65 -10.22 -16.01
N GLY A 175 26.61 -10.25 -15.12
CA GLY A 175 27.85 -9.52 -15.27
C GLY A 175 29.02 -10.34 -14.75
N VAL A 176 29.36 -11.45 -15.38
CA VAL A 176 30.70 -12.07 -15.45
C VAL A 176 30.85 -12.66 -16.83
#